data_8339d3c48ed6651166feb11faf7601dc
#
_entry.id   8339d3c48ed6651166feb11faf7601dc
#
_cell.length_a   1.000
_cell.length_b   1.000
_cell.length_c   1.000
_cell.angle_alpha   90.00
_cell.angle_beta   90.00
_cell.angle_gamma   90.00
#
_symmetry.space_group_name_H-M   'P 1'
#
loop_
_entity.id
_entity.type
_entity.pdbx_description
1 polymer ?
#
loop_
_entity_poly.entity_id
_entity_poly.type
_entity_poly.pdbx_seq_one_letter_code
_entity_poly.pdbx_strand_id
1 'polypeptide(L)' 'MVNSVTFEIDGHIVTRILDAKTFKTGNTGYGAYDKVELGDERFQLSLNLVRLLPK' A
#
# COMPACT_ATOMS: atom_id res chain seq x y z
N MET A 1 11.98 5.26 -11.39
CA MET A 1 11.68 3.94 -10.82
C MET A 1 10.31 3.98 -10.16
N VAL A 2 9.51 2.96 -10.38
CA VAL A 2 8.18 2.89 -9.81
C VAL A 2 8.19 1.96 -8.60
N ASN A 3 7.60 2.43 -7.51
CA ASN A 3 7.45 1.62 -6.30
C ASN A 3 6.08 0.97 -6.31
N SER A 4 6.02 -0.31 -6.02
CA SER A 4 4.77 -1.03 -6.08
C SER A 4 4.72 -2.12 -5.02
N VAL A 5 3.50 -2.57 -4.76
CA VAL A 5 3.25 -3.69 -3.87
C VAL A 5 2.39 -4.71 -4.61
N THR A 6 2.70 -5.98 -4.40
CA THR A 6 1.91 -7.08 -4.95
C THR A 6 1.55 -8.02 -3.82
N PHE A 7 0.30 -8.42 -3.78
CA PHE A 7 -0.16 -9.37 -2.77
C PHE A 7 -1.18 -10.31 -3.39
N GLU A 8 -1.41 -11.41 -2.70
CA GLU A 8 -2.35 -12.43 -3.16
C GLU A 8 -3.35 -12.74 -2.05
N ILE A 9 -4.62 -12.78 -2.41
CA ILE A 9 -5.70 -13.15 -1.51
C ILE A 9 -6.62 -14.11 -2.24
N ASP A 10 -6.79 -15.31 -1.70
CA ASP A 10 -7.70 -16.32 -2.24
C ASP A 10 -7.47 -16.56 -3.73
N GLY A 11 -6.22 -16.61 -4.16
CA GLY A 11 -5.87 -16.86 -5.54
C GLY A 11 -5.88 -15.64 -6.44
N HIS A 12 -6.29 -14.49 -5.93
CA HIS A 12 -6.31 -13.24 -6.69
C HIS A 12 -5.03 -12.46 -6.43
N ILE A 13 -4.35 -12.07 -7.49
CA ILE A 13 -3.11 -11.30 -7.40
C ILE A 13 -3.42 -9.84 -7.68
N VAL A 14 -2.98 -8.97 -6.79
CA VAL A 14 -3.24 -7.53 -6.89
C VAL A 14 -1.92 -6.77 -6.82
N THR A 15 -1.75 -5.84 -7.74
CA THR A 15 -0.58 -4.96 -7.76
C THR A 15 -1.05 -3.51 -7.72
N ARG A 16 -0.44 -2.72 -6.83
CA ARG A 16 -0.74 -1.30 -6.72
C ARG A 16 0.54 -0.49 -6.61
N ILE A 17 0.48 0.72 -7.11
CA ILE A 17 1.61 1.64 -7.05
C ILE A 17 1.64 2.31 -5.68
N LEU A 18 2.84 2.40 -5.11
CA LEU A 18 3.04 3.07 -3.83
C LEU A 18 3.46 4.51 -4.06
N ASP A 19 2.78 5.43 -3.40
CA ASP A 19 3.08 6.85 -3.48
C ASP A 19 3.93 7.27 -2.29
N ALA A 20 4.89 8.16 -2.53
CA ALA A 20 5.68 8.74 -1.46
C ALA A 20 4.77 9.57 -0.54
N LYS A 21 5.01 9.48 0.76
CA LYS A 21 4.11 10.08 1.74
C LYS A 21 4.89 10.62 2.92
N THR A 22 4.40 11.75 3.48
CA THR A 22 4.91 12.30 4.72
C THR A 22 3.81 12.19 5.76
N PHE A 23 4.14 11.61 6.89
CA PHE A 23 3.17 11.38 7.96
C PHE A 23 3.19 12.54 8.95
N LYS A 24 2.16 12.60 9.79
CA LYS A 24 1.99 13.71 10.75
C LYS A 24 3.16 13.84 11.72
N THR A 25 3.84 12.74 12.00
CA THR A 25 4.99 12.73 12.89
C THR A 25 6.25 13.28 12.26
N GLY A 26 6.19 13.63 10.97
CA GLY A 26 7.36 14.08 10.23
C GLY A 26 8.15 12.96 9.57
N ASN A 27 7.81 11.71 9.85
CA ASN A 27 8.44 10.58 9.18
C ASN A 27 7.96 10.49 7.74
N THR A 28 8.81 9.96 6.89
CA THR A 28 8.46 9.72 5.49
C THR A 28 8.28 8.25 5.24
N GLY A 29 7.66 7.92 4.13
CA GLY A 29 7.46 6.54 3.75
C GLY A 29 6.64 6.46 2.49
N TYR A 30 5.83 5.43 2.39
CA TYR A 30 5.01 5.19 1.22
C TYR A 30 3.63 4.75 1.62
N GLY A 31 2.67 4.94 0.75
CA GLY A 31 1.31 4.52 1.01
C GLY A 31 0.57 4.16 -0.24
N ALA A 32 -0.51 3.40 -0.06
CA ALA A 32 -1.45 3.10 -1.12
C ALA A 32 -2.85 3.10 -0.53
N TYR A 33 -3.78 3.73 -1.22
CA TYR A 33 -5.16 3.82 -0.78
C TYR A 33 -6.05 3.66 -2.01
N ASP A 34 -6.75 2.55 -2.08
CA ASP A 34 -7.52 2.24 -3.28
C ASP A 34 -8.60 1.22 -2.95
N LYS A 35 -9.51 1.02 -3.89
CA LYS A 35 -10.50 -0.02 -3.79
C LYS A 35 -10.12 -1.16 -4.70
N VAL A 36 -10.32 -2.38 -4.22
CA VAL A 36 -9.93 -3.60 -4.91
C VAL A 36 -11.15 -4.51 -5.01
N GLU A 37 -11.41 -5.01 -6.21
CA GLU A 37 -12.46 -5.99 -6.41
C GLU A 37 -11.84 -7.38 -6.56
N LEU A 38 -12.27 -8.30 -5.70
CA LEU A 38 -11.79 -9.68 -5.72
C LEU A 38 -13.02 -10.58 -5.87
N GLY A 39 -13.21 -11.09 -7.09
CA GLY A 39 -14.42 -11.84 -7.39
C GLY A 39 -15.64 -10.94 -7.28
N ASP A 40 -16.61 -11.35 -6.46
CA ASP A 40 -17.82 -10.57 -6.25
C ASP A 40 -17.74 -9.61 -5.09
N GLU A 41 -16.60 -9.53 -4.42
CA GLU A 41 -16.45 -8.74 -3.21
C GLU A 41 -15.58 -7.53 -3.47
N ARG A 42 -15.86 -6.44 -2.75
CA ARG A 42 -15.10 -5.21 -2.83
C ARG A 42 -14.40 -4.97 -1.51
N PHE A 43 -13.12 -4.61 -1.60
CA PHE A 43 -12.29 -4.33 -0.43
C PHE A 43 -11.66 -2.97 -0.55
N GLN A 44 -11.36 -2.39 0.59
CA GLN A 44 -10.59 -1.16 0.61
C GLN A 44 -9.16 -1.49 1.03
N LEU A 45 -8.22 -1.10 0.18
CA LEU A 45 -6.81 -1.24 0.49
C LEU A 45 -6.32 0.02 1.18
N SER A 46 -5.74 -0.15 2.34
CA SER A 46 -5.12 0.95 3.06
C SER A 46 -3.78 0.46 3.57
N LEU A 47 -2.71 0.99 3.01
CA LEU A 47 -1.37 0.52 3.31
C LEU A 47 -0.48 1.69 3.64
N ASN A 48 0.27 1.56 4.74
CA ASN A 48 1.22 2.57 5.16
C ASN A 48 2.56 1.91 5.47
N LEU A 49 3.61 2.40 4.81
CA LEU A 49 4.98 2.00 5.11
C LEU A 49 5.67 3.21 5.71
N VAL A 50 5.98 3.13 6.99
CA VAL A 50 6.59 4.24 7.71
C VAL A 50 8.07 3.95 7.87
N ARG A 51 8.91 4.91 7.45
CA ARG A 51 10.35 4.77 7.59
C ARG A 51 10.72 4.85 9.05
N LEU A 52 11.40 3.83 9.55
CA LEU A 52 11.88 3.83 10.92
C LEU A 52 13.30 4.39 10.94
N LEU A 53 13.54 5.26 11.91
CA LEU A 53 14.87 5.82 12.09
C LEU A 53 15.79 4.76 12.71
N PRO A 54 17.05 4.66 12.26
CA PRO A 54 17.98 3.75 12.89
C PRO A 54 18.24 4.18 14.33
N LYS A 55 18.44 3.20 15.18
CA LYS A 55 18.79 3.48 16.58
C LYS A 55 20.29 3.68 16.73
#